data_7030af03461666a74c22eb7ea7348ad5
#
_entry.id   7030af03461666a74c22eb7ea7348ad5
#
_cell.length_a   1.000
_cell.length_b   1.000
_cell.length_c   1.000
_cell.angle_alpha   90.00
_cell.angle_beta   90.00
_cell.angle_gamma   90.00
#
_symmetry.space_group_name_H-M   'P 1'
#
loop_
_entity.id
_entity.type
_entity.pdbx_description
1 polymer ?
#
loop_
_entity_poly.entity_id
_entity_poly.type
_entity_poly.pdbx_seq_one_letter_code
_entity_poly.pdbx_strand_id
1 'polypeptide(L)'
;DEYPIEAITINPDDEEGSAFNPNNIDPSLQVRTIVTGGNGGNNAYAIASTQSGKDLTVFKFSSNTSTCAGLYTVSLPSEIDVETAKFAASYAYTADLLFVASGNKLYRIDLNRGLVTELYQYEADPSAQITCLKFKDAENEEELGMSLGLGINTADKGVVVELQLTVAGDVAREENSICVYEDPEQPIGKI
;
A
#
# COMPACT_ATOMS: atom_id res chain seq x y z
N ASP A 1 19.04 6.93 25.98
CA ASP A 1 17.68 7.14 26.46
C ASP A 1 16.77 6.19 25.69
N GLU A 2 16.38 5.09 26.34
CA GLU A 2 15.39 4.16 25.81
C GLU A 2 14.01 4.83 26.01
N TYR A 3 13.35 5.18 24.92
CA TYR A 3 11.94 5.51 24.97
C TYR A 3 11.16 4.22 25.23
N PRO A 4 10.39 4.12 26.33
CA PRO A 4 9.56 2.95 26.55
C PRO A 4 8.57 2.89 25.38
N ILE A 5 8.52 1.74 24.70
CA ILE A 5 7.43 1.44 23.79
C ILE A 5 6.21 1.28 24.69
N GLU A 6 5.44 2.36 24.86
CA GLU A 6 4.14 2.24 25.51
C GLU A 6 3.31 1.26 24.68
N ALA A 7 2.86 0.21 25.32
CA ALA A 7 1.97 -0.75 24.70
C ALA A 7 0.77 0.02 24.14
N ILE A 8 0.43 -0.21 22.89
CA ILE A 8 -0.74 0.39 22.25
C ILE A 8 -1.95 0.06 23.10
N THR A 9 -2.45 1.04 23.83
CA THR A 9 -3.65 0.88 24.64
C THR A 9 -4.83 1.03 23.70
N ILE A 10 -5.50 -0.08 23.44
CA ILE A 10 -6.75 -0.09 22.69
C ILE A 10 -7.82 0.39 23.64
N ASN A 11 -8.55 1.43 23.25
CA ASN A 11 -9.61 2.00 24.07
C ASN A 11 -10.75 0.95 24.21
N PRO A 12 -11.05 0.45 25.41
CA PRO A 12 -12.10 -0.55 25.61
C PRO A 12 -13.53 0.03 25.52
N ASP A 13 -13.68 1.35 25.36
CA ASP A 13 -14.97 2.05 25.44
C ASP A 13 -15.64 2.33 24.10
N ASP A 14 -15.11 1.85 22.98
CA ASP A 14 -15.83 1.89 21.68
C ASP A 14 -16.89 0.79 21.62
N GLU A 15 -18.03 1.06 22.24
CA GLU A 15 -19.17 0.11 22.35
C GLU A 15 -19.93 -0.12 21.04
N GLU A 16 -19.53 0.41 19.89
CA GLU A 16 -20.24 0.15 18.62
C GLU A 16 -19.32 -0.38 17.50
N GLY A 17 -19.24 -1.70 17.42
CA GLY A 17 -19.24 -2.38 16.12
C GLY A 17 -17.94 -2.96 15.61
N SER A 18 -16.79 -2.79 16.26
CA SER A 18 -15.59 -3.60 15.93
C SER A 18 -14.84 -3.90 17.22
N ALA A 19 -15.21 -5.01 17.84
CA ALA A 19 -14.49 -5.50 19.00
C ALA A 19 -13.08 -5.93 18.60
N PHE A 20 -12.15 -4.98 18.54
CA PHE A 20 -10.73 -5.31 18.53
C PHE A 20 -10.43 -5.93 19.89
N ASN A 21 -10.40 -7.25 19.91
CA ASN A 21 -9.94 -7.99 21.07
C ASN A 21 -8.48 -8.37 20.82
N PRO A 22 -7.51 -7.78 21.54
CA PRO A 22 -6.09 -8.11 21.37
C PRO A 22 -5.80 -9.61 21.63
N ASN A 23 -6.66 -10.30 22.34
CA ASN A 23 -6.55 -11.74 22.57
C ASN A 23 -6.95 -12.59 21.35
N ASN A 24 -7.58 -11.98 20.33
CA ASN A 24 -7.97 -12.65 19.10
C ASN A 24 -7.03 -12.35 17.92
N ILE A 25 -5.91 -11.66 18.15
CA ILE A 25 -4.89 -11.49 17.13
C ILE A 25 -4.18 -12.82 16.97
N ASP A 26 -4.12 -13.29 15.72
CA ASP A 26 -3.34 -14.46 15.36
C ASP A 26 -1.85 -14.22 15.73
N PRO A 27 -1.27 -15.01 16.67
CA PRO A 27 0.11 -14.82 17.09
C PRO A 27 1.12 -15.11 15.97
N SER A 28 0.70 -15.71 14.87
CA SER A 28 1.54 -15.93 13.68
C SER A 28 1.63 -14.75 12.74
N LEU A 29 0.89 -13.64 13.01
CA LEU A 29 0.96 -12.42 12.21
C LEU A 29 2.36 -11.81 12.29
N GLN A 30 2.89 -11.50 11.11
CA GLN A 30 4.16 -10.79 10.94
C GLN A 30 3.91 -9.46 10.25
N VAL A 31 4.42 -8.38 10.84
CA VAL A 31 4.38 -7.07 10.19
C VAL A 31 5.31 -7.10 8.98
N ARG A 32 4.77 -6.79 7.81
CA ARG A 32 5.50 -6.76 6.53
C ARG A 32 6.06 -5.38 6.23
N THR A 33 5.25 -4.36 6.46
CA THR A 33 5.64 -2.98 6.20
C THR A 33 4.71 -2.02 6.94
N ILE A 34 5.14 -0.75 6.99
CA ILE A 34 4.32 0.37 7.44
C ILE A 34 4.32 1.38 6.30
N VAL A 35 3.13 1.84 5.92
CA VAL A 35 2.96 2.93 4.95
C VAL A 35 2.24 4.10 5.60
N THR A 36 2.63 5.29 5.21
CA THR A 36 2.00 6.54 5.65
C THR A 36 1.23 7.15 4.50
N GLY A 37 0.12 7.79 4.80
CA GLY A 37 -0.77 8.42 3.83
C GLY A 37 -2.23 8.29 4.26
N GLY A 38 -3.14 8.68 3.37
CA GLY A 38 -4.57 8.69 3.63
C GLY A 38 -5.00 9.85 4.53
N ASN A 39 -6.23 10.33 4.33
CA ASN A 39 -6.87 11.39 5.09
C ASN A 39 -5.96 12.62 5.35
N GLY A 40 -5.42 13.20 4.28
CA GLY A 40 -4.52 14.36 4.41
C GLY A 40 -3.16 14.03 5.05
N GLY A 41 -2.70 12.80 4.97
CA GLY A 41 -1.43 12.35 5.58
C GLY A 41 -1.54 12.01 7.07
N ASN A 42 -2.75 12.04 7.63
CA ASN A 42 -2.96 11.80 9.07
C ASN A 42 -2.98 10.31 9.46
N ASN A 43 -2.99 9.41 8.49
CA ASN A 43 -3.06 7.98 8.75
C ASN A 43 -1.75 7.27 8.43
N ALA A 44 -1.45 6.24 9.23
CA ALA A 44 -0.44 5.24 8.95
C ALA A 44 -1.09 3.85 9.02
N TYR A 45 -0.59 2.92 8.21
CA TYR A 45 -1.10 1.56 8.13
C TYR A 45 0.05 0.59 8.35
N ALA A 46 -0.01 -0.19 9.43
CA ALA A 46 0.87 -1.33 9.62
C ALA A 46 0.23 -2.55 8.95
N ILE A 47 0.92 -3.11 7.99
CA ILE A 47 0.46 -4.19 7.14
C ILE A 47 1.09 -5.48 7.63
N ALA A 48 0.27 -6.44 8.02
CA ALA A 48 0.68 -7.72 8.52
C ALA A 48 0.02 -8.87 7.74
N SER A 49 0.64 -10.01 7.71
CA SER A 49 0.09 -11.24 7.18
C SER A 49 0.58 -12.44 7.98
N THR A 50 -0.15 -13.54 7.92
CA THR A 50 0.36 -14.84 8.36
C THR A 50 1.43 -15.35 7.38
N GLN A 51 2.15 -16.38 7.74
CA GLN A 51 3.14 -17.02 6.86
C GLN A 51 2.50 -17.60 5.58
N SER A 52 1.21 -17.96 5.64
CA SER A 52 0.49 -18.43 4.44
C SER A 52 0.16 -17.32 3.44
N GLY A 53 0.21 -16.05 3.85
CA GLY A 53 0.06 -14.87 3.02
C GLY A 53 -1.28 -14.68 2.31
N LYS A 54 -2.33 -15.44 2.68
CA LYS A 54 -3.63 -15.39 2.00
C LYS A 54 -4.49 -14.23 2.44
N ASP A 55 -4.33 -13.80 3.69
CA ASP A 55 -5.09 -12.70 4.25
C ASP A 55 -4.13 -11.60 4.71
N LEU A 56 -4.54 -10.38 4.46
CA LEU A 56 -3.85 -9.18 4.91
C LEU A 56 -4.57 -8.64 6.13
N THR A 57 -3.84 -8.43 7.20
CA THR A 57 -4.31 -7.72 8.38
C THR A 57 -3.69 -6.34 8.41
N VAL A 58 -4.52 -5.30 8.45
CA VAL A 58 -4.07 -3.90 8.41
C VAL A 58 -4.51 -3.19 9.67
N PHE A 59 -3.54 -2.67 10.41
CA PHE A 59 -3.76 -1.83 11.58
C PHE A 59 -3.64 -0.37 11.15
N LYS A 60 -4.73 0.39 11.31
CA LYS A 60 -4.77 1.83 11.04
C LYS A 60 -4.43 2.62 12.29
N PHE A 61 -3.51 3.55 12.16
CA PHE A 61 -3.16 4.52 13.18
C PHE A 61 -3.48 5.91 12.67
N SER A 62 -3.99 6.77 13.53
CA SER A 62 -4.20 8.18 13.22
C SER A 62 -3.23 9.04 14.01
N SER A 63 -2.66 10.07 13.38
CA SER A 63 -1.79 11.03 14.06
C SER A 63 -2.49 11.80 15.19
N ASN A 64 -3.81 11.85 15.17
CA ASN A 64 -4.63 12.53 16.16
C ASN A 64 -4.91 11.68 17.41
N THR A 65 -4.60 10.40 17.35
CA THR A 65 -4.79 9.46 18.48
C THR A 65 -3.57 8.57 18.59
N SER A 66 -3.11 8.34 19.82
CA SER A 66 -2.04 7.38 20.09
C SER A 66 -2.52 5.92 20.08
N THR A 67 -3.74 5.69 19.60
CA THR A 67 -4.40 4.37 19.60
C THR A 67 -4.58 3.84 18.19
N CYS A 68 -4.71 2.51 18.05
CA CYS A 68 -5.13 1.90 16.81
C CYS A 68 -6.57 2.35 16.50
N ALA A 69 -6.74 3.07 15.39
CA ALA A 69 -8.01 3.64 14.98
C ALA A 69 -8.86 2.69 14.14
N GLY A 70 -8.32 1.55 13.75
CA GLY A 70 -9.04 0.55 12.97
C GLY A 70 -8.23 -0.72 12.71
N LEU A 71 -8.94 -1.83 12.54
CA LEU A 71 -8.39 -3.12 12.15
C LEU A 71 -9.19 -3.65 10.96
N TYR A 72 -8.48 -4.02 9.91
CA TYR A 72 -9.07 -4.56 8.70
C TYR A 72 -8.47 -5.93 8.38
N THR A 73 -9.30 -6.84 7.90
CA THR A 73 -8.84 -8.11 7.34
C THR A 73 -9.33 -8.21 5.91
N VAL A 74 -8.43 -8.45 4.97
CA VAL A 74 -8.74 -8.52 3.54
C VAL A 74 -8.17 -9.82 2.98
N SER A 75 -9.02 -10.62 2.36
CA SER A 75 -8.58 -11.80 1.62
C SER A 75 -8.01 -11.38 0.26
N LEU A 76 -6.79 -11.80 0.00
CA LEU A 76 -6.07 -11.42 -1.21
C LEU A 76 -6.29 -12.44 -2.32
N PRO A 77 -6.37 -11.99 -3.59
CA PRO A 77 -6.24 -12.86 -4.74
C PRO A 77 -4.92 -13.65 -4.69
N SER A 78 -4.94 -14.88 -5.22
CA SER A 78 -3.78 -15.78 -5.22
C SER A 78 -2.56 -15.24 -5.96
N GLU A 79 -2.77 -14.27 -6.82
CA GLU A 79 -1.74 -13.60 -7.62
C GLU A 79 -0.91 -12.59 -6.83
N ILE A 80 -1.40 -12.20 -5.63
CA ILE A 80 -0.67 -11.27 -4.76
C ILE A 80 0.19 -12.07 -3.80
N ASP A 81 1.49 -11.99 -4.00
CA ASP A 81 2.49 -12.50 -3.06
C ASP A 81 2.86 -11.40 -2.06
N VAL A 82 2.36 -11.51 -0.84
CA VAL A 82 2.56 -10.51 0.22
C VAL A 82 4.03 -10.34 0.62
N GLU A 83 4.84 -11.38 0.45
CA GLU A 83 6.26 -11.33 0.84
C GLU A 83 7.07 -10.41 -0.08
N THR A 84 6.70 -10.36 -1.34
CA THR A 84 7.39 -9.54 -2.35
C THR A 84 6.61 -8.27 -2.71
N ALA A 85 5.33 -8.20 -2.38
CA ALA A 85 4.46 -7.07 -2.69
C ALA A 85 4.99 -5.74 -2.12
N LYS A 86 4.71 -4.68 -2.85
CA LYS A 86 5.01 -3.29 -2.44
C LYS A 86 3.71 -2.57 -2.17
N PHE A 87 3.71 -1.71 -1.15
CA PHE A 87 2.53 -1.01 -0.68
C PHE A 87 2.76 0.49 -0.67
N ALA A 88 1.71 1.25 -0.98
CA ALA A 88 1.66 2.69 -0.82
C ALA A 88 0.26 3.16 -0.42
N ALA A 89 0.20 4.33 0.21
CA ALA A 89 -1.03 5.06 0.45
C ALA A 89 -0.82 6.52 0.06
N SER A 90 -1.89 7.21 -0.34
CA SER A 90 -1.82 8.62 -0.71
C SER A 90 -2.59 9.48 0.29
N TYR A 91 -2.03 10.62 0.63
CA TYR A 91 -2.70 11.63 1.45
C TYR A 91 -3.93 12.24 0.76
N ALA A 92 -4.03 12.14 -0.56
CA ALA A 92 -5.15 12.71 -1.33
C ALA A 92 -6.48 11.99 -1.09
N TYR A 93 -6.45 10.73 -0.63
CA TYR A 93 -7.68 9.98 -0.40
C TYR A 93 -8.13 10.07 1.06
N THR A 94 -9.39 10.43 1.27
CA THR A 94 -10.04 10.38 2.59
C THR A 94 -10.49 8.97 2.95
N ALA A 95 -10.76 8.13 1.94
CA ALA A 95 -11.04 6.70 2.12
C ALA A 95 -9.78 5.93 2.50
N ASP A 96 -9.93 4.84 3.23
CA ASP A 96 -8.83 3.94 3.59
C ASP A 96 -8.47 3.04 2.40
N LEU A 97 -7.66 3.58 1.50
CA LEU A 97 -7.19 2.90 0.29
C LEU A 97 -5.71 2.56 0.41
N LEU A 98 -5.36 1.31 0.08
CA LEU A 98 -3.99 0.88 -0.13
C LEU A 98 -3.78 0.52 -1.61
N PHE A 99 -2.61 0.84 -2.11
CA PHE A 99 -2.17 0.45 -3.44
C PHE A 99 -1.07 -0.58 -3.29
N VAL A 100 -1.20 -1.69 -4.02
CA VAL A 100 -0.36 -2.88 -3.86
C VAL A 100 0.16 -3.31 -5.21
N ALA A 101 1.48 -3.41 -5.34
CA ALA A 101 2.11 -4.00 -6.52
C ALA A 101 2.61 -5.41 -6.20
N SER A 102 2.28 -6.36 -7.05
CA SER A 102 2.76 -7.74 -7.01
C SER A 102 3.02 -8.23 -8.43
N GLY A 103 4.25 -8.72 -8.68
CA GLY A 103 4.67 -9.04 -10.03
C GLY A 103 4.60 -7.80 -10.95
N ASN A 104 3.99 -7.94 -12.11
CA ASN A 104 3.78 -6.87 -13.09
C ASN A 104 2.44 -6.14 -12.95
N LYS A 105 1.72 -6.34 -11.84
CA LYS A 105 0.37 -5.82 -11.63
C LYS A 105 0.29 -4.86 -10.46
N LEU A 106 -0.62 -3.88 -10.57
CA LEU A 106 -1.00 -2.96 -9.52
C LEU A 106 -2.45 -3.20 -9.13
N TYR A 107 -2.72 -3.23 -7.83
CA TYR A 107 -4.04 -3.40 -7.24
C TYR A 107 -4.37 -2.25 -6.30
N ARG A 108 -5.66 -1.98 -6.13
CA ARG A 108 -6.20 -1.14 -5.06
C ARG A 108 -6.95 -2.02 -4.08
N ILE A 109 -6.74 -1.79 -2.80
CA ILE A 109 -7.50 -2.39 -1.70
C ILE A 109 -8.32 -1.28 -1.05
N ASP A 110 -9.64 -1.42 -1.09
CA ASP A 110 -10.58 -0.64 -0.28
C ASP A 110 -10.74 -1.36 1.06
N LEU A 111 -10.11 -0.84 2.10
CA LEU A 111 -10.09 -1.48 3.41
C LEU A 111 -11.47 -1.54 4.05
N ASN A 112 -12.30 -0.51 3.84
CA ASN A 112 -13.64 -0.46 4.43
C ASN A 112 -14.59 -1.50 3.82
N ARG A 113 -14.36 -1.87 2.55
CA ARG A 113 -15.18 -2.86 1.83
C ARG A 113 -14.54 -4.24 1.77
N GLY A 114 -13.26 -4.35 2.13
CA GLY A 114 -12.49 -5.58 1.94
C GLY A 114 -12.35 -5.97 0.47
N LEU A 115 -12.38 -4.99 -0.45
CA LEU A 115 -12.39 -5.23 -1.89
C LEU A 115 -11.02 -4.98 -2.51
N VAL A 116 -10.52 -5.96 -3.25
CA VAL A 116 -9.29 -5.86 -4.05
C VAL A 116 -9.66 -5.73 -5.53
N THR A 117 -9.13 -4.70 -6.18
CA THR A 117 -9.37 -4.40 -7.59
C THR A 117 -8.04 -4.29 -8.32
N GLU A 118 -7.86 -5.04 -9.42
CA GLU A 118 -6.73 -4.85 -10.33
C GLU A 118 -6.91 -3.52 -11.07
N LEU A 119 -5.89 -2.67 -11.05
CA LEU A 119 -5.90 -1.33 -11.63
C LEU A 119 -5.08 -1.23 -12.92
N TYR A 120 -3.95 -1.91 -12.95
CA TYR A 120 -2.98 -1.78 -14.03
C TYR A 120 -2.15 -3.05 -14.14
N GLN A 121 -1.76 -3.37 -15.36
CA GLN A 121 -0.80 -4.42 -15.67
C GLN A 121 0.22 -3.88 -16.67
N TYR A 122 1.50 -4.10 -16.39
CA TYR A 122 2.55 -3.81 -17.36
C TYR A 122 2.60 -4.93 -18.39
N GLU A 123 2.05 -4.66 -19.58
CA GLU A 123 1.82 -5.69 -20.61
C GLU A 123 3.04 -5.95 -21.50
N ALA A 124 4.00 -5.00 -21.55
CA ALA A 124 5.15 -5.11 -22.45
C ALA A 124 6.07 -6.30 -22.12
N ASP A 125 6.08 -6.73 -20.85
CA ASP A 125 6.82 -7.91 -20.39
C ASP A 125 6.06 -8.59 -19.25
N PRO A 126 5.47 -9.78 -19.46
CA PRO A 126 4.76 -10.52 -18.42
C PRO A 126 5.65 -10.96 -17.24
N SER A 127 6.97 -11.03 -17.42
CA SER A 127 7.92 -11.38 -16.36
C SER A 127 8.39 -10.16 -15.55
N ALA A 128 7.98 -8.95 -15.95
CA ALA A 128 8.36 -7.72 -15.28
C ALA A 128 7.93 -7.72 -13.81
N GLN A 129 8.70 -7.00 -13.00
CA GLN A 129 8.45 -6.84 -11.58
C GLN A 129 8.32 -5.36 -11.23
N ILE A 130 7.21 -4.97 -10.66
CA ILE A 130 7.07 -3.65 -10.04
C ILE A 130 7.81 -3.71 -8.70
N THR A 131 8.93 -3.01 -8.61
CA THR A 131 9.85 -3.08 -7.48
C THR A 131 9.64 -1.99 -6.45
N CYS A 132 9.01 -0.90 -6.86
CA CYS A 132 8.64 0.21 -5.99
C CYS A 132 7.43 0.96 -6.53
N LEU A 133 6.72 1.61 -5.62
CA LEU A 133 5.65 2.53 -5.95
C LEU A 133 5.66 3.70 -4.97
N LYS A 134 5.38 4.89 -5.48
CA LYS A 134 5.33 6.10 -4.67
C LYS A 134 4.38 7.11 -5.28
N PHE A 135 3.55 7.71 -4.44
CA PHE A 135 2.77 8.87 -4.84
C PHE A 135 3.67 10.10 -4.98
N LYS A 136 3.44 10.87 -6.03
CA LYS A 136 4.05 12.17 -6.20
C LYS A 136 3.49 13.11 -5.13
N ASP A 137 4.38 13.82 -4.45
CA ASP A 137 3.97 14.88 -3.54
C ASP A 137 3.35 16.03 -4.35
N ALA A 138 2.23 16.58 -3.88
CA ALA A 138 1.63 17.73 -4.51
C ALA A 138 2.55 18.94 -4.38
N GLU A 139 2.82 19.62 -5.49
CA GLU A 139 3.60 20.85 -5.49
C GLU A 139 2.76 22.05 -5.03
N ASN A 140 1.44 21.92 -5.10
CA ASN A 140 0.47 22.91 -4.65
C ASN A 140 -0.85 22.23 -4.22
N GLU A 141 -1.72 22.98 -3.54
CA GLU A 141 -2.99 22.46 -3.01
C GLU A 141 -3.99 22.01 -4.10
N GLU A 142 -3.78 22.40 -5.34
CA GLU A 142 -4.64 22.02 -6.48
C GLU A 142 -4.21 20.67 -7.08
N GLU A 143 -2.97 20.24 -6.86
CA GLU A 143 -2.46 18.94 -7.30
C GLU A 143 -2.66 17.90 -6.20
N LEU A 144 -3.79 17.24 -6.22
CA LEU A 144 -4.24 16.33 -5.16
C LEU A 144 -3.47 14.99 -5.06
N GLY A 145 -2.17 14.95 -5.35
CA GLY A 145 -1.35 13.75 -5.08
C GLY A 145 -1.86 12.44 -5.70
N MET A 146 -2.60 12.53 -6.81
CA MET A 146 -3.19 11.38 -7.50
C MET A 146 -2.28 10.84 -8.61
N SER A 147 -1.05 11.27 -8.68
CA SER A 147 -0.04 10.70 -9.58
C SER A 147 0.76 9.64 -8.84
N LEU A 148 0.85 8.43 -9.41
CA LEU A 148 1.55 7.30 -8.84
C LEU A 148 2.67 6.84 -9.76
N GLY A 149 3.90 6.93 -9.30
CA GLY A 149 5.07 6.41 -9.97
C GLY A 149 5.30 4.93 -9.64
N LEU A 150 5.57 4.14 -10.67
CA LEU A 150 5.94 2.73 -10.60
C LEU A 150 7.35 2.55 -11.13
N GLY A 151 8.25 1.97 -10.35
CA GLY A 151 9.54 1.48 -10.83
C GLY A 151 9.40 0.02 -11.23
N ILE A 152 9.71 -0.30 -12.48
CA ILE A 152 9.50 -1.62 -13.08
C ILE A 152 10.81 -2.15 -13.63
N ASN A 153 11.19 -3.35 -13.23
CA ASN A 153 12.29 -4.09 -13.83
C ASN A 153 11.74 -5.14 -14.78
N THR A 154 12.28 -5.16 -15.99
CA THR A 154 12.07 -6.22 -16.98
C THR A 154 13.32 -7.09 -17.10
N ALA A 155 13.32 -8.05 -18.01
CA ALA A 155 14.48 -8.90 -18.24
C ALA A 155 15.72 -8.13 -18.76
N ASP A 156 15.51 -7.01 -19.45
CA ASP A 156 16.55 -6.27 -20.17
C ASP A 156 16.65 -4.78 -19.85
N LYS A 157 15.69 -4.22 -19.08
CA LYS A 157 15.66 -2.79 -18.80
C LYS A 157 14.90 -2.43 -17.52
N GLY A 158 15.17 -1.24 -17.03
CA GLY A 158 14.39 -0.58 -15.99
C GLY A 158 13.52 0.53 -16.57
N VAL A 159 12.26 0.56 -16.16
CA VAL A 159 11.26 1.52 -16.63
C VAL A 159 10.62 2.22 -15.42
N VAL A 160 10.36 3.52 -15.57
CA VAL A 160 9.47 4.24 -14.66
C VAL A 160 8.19 4.57 -15.42
N VAL A 161 7.06 4.17 -14.85
CA VAL A 161 5.73 4.48 -15.36
C VAL A 161 5.05 5.43 -14.39
N GLU A 162 4.44 6.48 -14.90
CA GLU A 162 3.61 7.41 -14.12
C GLU A 162 2.15 7.20 -14.50
N LEU A 163 1.33 6.89 -13.48
CA LEU A 163 -0.10 6.69 -13.61
C LEU A 163 -0.85 7.87 -12.99
N GLN A 164 -1.76 8.46 -13.73
CA GLN A 164 -2.72 9.40 -13.17
C GLN A 164 -3.94 8.65 -12.65
N LEU A 165 -4.27 8.87 -11.37
CA LEU A 165 -5.41 8.24 -10.72
C LEU A 165 -6.58 9.21 -10.59
N THR A 166 -7.80 8.65 -10.56
CA THR A 166 -9.02 9.40 -10.27
C THR A 166 -9.21 9.62 -8.77
N VAL A 167 -10.18 10.45 -8.39
CA VAL A 167 -10.61 10.63 -6.99
C VAL A 167 -11.14 9.34 -6.34
N ALA A 168 -11.52 8.34 -7.13
CA ALA A 168 -11.94 7.03 -6.65
C ALA A 168 -10.77 6.03 -6.51
N GLY A 169 -9.57 6.43 -6.93
CA GLY A 169 -8.38 5.59 -6.91
C GLY A 169 -8.29 4.61 -8.09
N ASP A 170 -9.01 4.86 -9.17
CA ASP A 170 -8.89 4.09 -10.41
C ASP A 170 -7.86 4.74 -11.33
N VAL A 171 -7.22 3.96 -12.20
CA VAL A 171 -6.30 4.51 -13.21
C VAL A 171 -7.11 5.26 -14.26
N ALA A 172 -6.85 6.56 -14.39
CA ALA A 172 -7.43 7.41 -15.44
C ALA A 172 -6.64 7.28 -16.75
N ARG A 173 -5.30 7.27 -16.64
CA ARG A 173 -4.38 7.12 -17.77
C ARG A 173 -2.96 6.82 -17.29
N GLU A 174 -2.15 6.24 -18.18
CA GLU A 174 -0.70 6.27 -18.10
C GLU A 174 -0.23 7.61 -18.70
N GLU A 175 0.50 8.41 -17.91
CA GLU A 175 0.97 9.73 -18.36
C GLU A 175 2.31 9.65 -19.06
N ASN A 176 3.26 8.95 -18.42
CA ASN A 176 4.63 8.83 -18.91
C ASN A 176 5.15 7.43 -18.72
N SER A 177 5.99 6.98 -19.66
CA SER A 177 6.79 5.78 -19.51
C SER A 177 8.22 6.10 -19.96
N ILE A 178 9.17 6.00 -19.05
CA ILE A 178 10.56 6.38 -19.28
C ILE A 178 11.44 5.18 -19.04
N CYS A 179 12.22 4.78 -20.06
CA CYS A 179 13.31 3.82 -19.89
C CYS A 179 14.45 4.51 -19.14
N VAL A 180 14.82 4.00 -17.98
CA VAL A 180 15.86 4.60 -17.13
C VAL A 180 17.22 3.97 -17.42
N TYR A 181 17.26 2.69 -17.75
CA TYR A 181 18.47 1.98 -18.16
C TYR A 181 18.12 0.71 -18.96
N GLU A 182 19.10 0.24 -19.73
CA GLU A 182 19.00 -0.98 -20.56
C GLU A 182 20.07 -2.01 -20.15
N ASP A 183 20.37 -2.11 -18.86
CA ASP A 183 21.35 -3.06 -18.33
C ASP A 183 20.69 -3.96 -17.28
N PRO A 184 20.51 -5.25 -17.57
CA PRO A 184 19.86 -6.17 -16.65
C PRO A 184 20.65 -6.42 -15.36
N GLU A 185 21.95 -6.07 -15.32
CA GLU A 185 22.77 -6.23 -14.13
C GLU A 185 22.61 -5.08 -13.12
N GLN A 186 21.91 -4.01 -13.49
CA GLN A 186 21.66 -2.86 -12.62
C GLN A 186 20.15 -2.58 -12.43
N PRO A 187 19.43 -3.42 -11.70
CA PRO A 187 17.99 -3.21 -11.48
C PRO A 187 17.72 -1.90 -10.77
N ILE A 188 16.61 -1.25 -11.11
CA ILE A 188 16.14 -0.04 -10.42
C ILE A 188 15.96 -0.38 -8.94
N GLY A 189 16.78 0.23 -8.10
CA GLY A 189 16.68 0.15 -6.66
C GLY A 189 15.45 0.88 -6.12
N LYS A 190 15.32 0.92 -4.81
CA LYS A 190 14.28 1.72 -4.14
C LYS A 190 14.46 3.20 -4.50
N ILE A 191 13.40 3.80 -5.02
CA ILE A 191 13.27 5.25 -5.16
C ILE A 191 12.92 5.83 -3.79
#